data_28bf71606c1da9adb7c9db4464423fd1
#
_entry.id   28bf71606c1da9adb7c9db4464423fd1
#
_cell.length_a   1.000
_cell.length_b   1.000
_cell.length_c   1.000
_cell.angle_alpha   90.00
_cell.angle_beta   90.00
_cell.angle_gamma   90.00
#
_symmetry.space_group_name_H-M   'P 1'
#
loop_
_entity.id
_entity.type
_entity.pdbx_description
1 polymer ?
#
loop_
_entity_poly.entity_id
_entity_poly.type
_entity_poly.pdbx_seq_one_letter_code
_entity_poly.pdbx_strand_id
1 'polypeptide(L)'
;MPQLFVPNTDQEDNFSFDHTPSYLFRLYTPNSAGSTDTSHVASPAWVEGSSQKDAKGFDCDMDLLQLPSDQAAKRLSAHLEWKCQYRSPCNLMSWSSSLLFLLQYGLFRHTTDFERPALSDIHLIMIDTRNFPRQTFLRDLDAMNNFERHCSQLDARRKGRLGHWYFGEYLTQGNLDIHGKCSQVSIQQLIDCRLFELCPDLNKPYNNWGKWPMSVRSIRGQLEFSKAVSQKKLRIAMAMAQVGVTDQFVVPFSLMLLALHGTQPDKHIVVDSFRAMFTKIELSLGDVKYDLRSGQMVELDLFKELMESVMTRPPESALAEIKERMERLLSN
;
A
#
# COMPACT_ATOMS: atom_id res chain seq x y z
N MET A 1 4.88 4.57 -22.08
CA MET A 1 5.80 3.97 -21.09
C MET A 1 5.74 4.81 -19.83
N PRO A 2 5.89 4.24 -18.61
CA PRO A 2 5.93 5.03 -17.40
C PRO A 2 7.12 5.99 -17.41
N GLN A 3 6.96 7.15 -16.79
CA GLN A 3 8.06 8.05 -16.53
C GLN A 3 8.87 7.52 -15.35
N LEU A 4 10.10 7.06 -15.60
CA LEU A 4 10.98 6.50 -14.58
C LEU A 4 11.70 7.60 -13.80
N PHE A 5 12.05 7.32 -12.54
CA PHE A 5 13.03 8.10 -11.80
C PHE A 5 14.43 7.73 -12.24
N VAL A 6 15.14 8.68 -12.84
CA VAL A 6 16.49 8.45 -13.36
C VAL A 6 17.50 9.19 -12.49
N PRO A 7 18.11 8.52 -11.49
CA PRO A 7 19.14 9.17 -10.67
C PRO A 7 20.36 9.52 -11.50
N ASN A 8 21.05 10.59 -11.12
CA ASN A 8 22.39 10.84 -11.64
C ASN A 8 23.36 9.76 -11.16
N THR A 9 24.43 9.51 -11.90
CA THR A 9 25.40 8.43 -11.64
C THR A 9 25.92 8.44 -10.19
N ASP A 10 26.12 9.62 -9.61
CA ASP A 10 26.63 9.80 -8.26
C ASP A 10 25.56 9.58 -7.16
N GLN A 11 24.31 9.38 -7.54
CA GLN A 11 23.17 9.27 -6.63
C GLN A 11 22.49 7.89 -6.66
N GLU A 12 22.88 7.00 -7.56
CA GLU A 12 22.18 5.73 -7.80
C GLU A 12 22.10 4.89 -6.51
N ASP A 13 23.17 4.84 -5.73
CA ASP A 13 23.25 4.11 -4.46
C ASP A 13 22.38 4.71 -3.35
N ASN A 14 21.88 5.93 -3.53
CA ASN A 14 21.01 6.57 -2.53
C ASN A 14 19.57 6.05 -2.54
N PHE A 15 19.18 5.26 -3.55
CA PHE A 15 17.80 4.87 -3.79
C PHE A 15 17.60 3.35 -3.74
N SER A 16 16.65 2.91 -2.94
CA SER A 16 16.35 1.49 -2.67
C SER A 16 15.35 0.91 -3.69
N PHE A 17 15.50 1.16 -5.00
CA PHE A 17 14.54 0.71 -6.03
C PHE A 17 14.33 -0.80 -6.04
N ASP A 18 15.35 -1.60 -5.72
CA ASP A 18 15.26 -3.06 -5.68
C ASP A 18 14.47 -3.60 -4.50
N HIS A 19 14.17 -2.75 -3.52
CA HIS A 19 13.41 -3.06 -2.32
C HIS A 19 11.99 -2.50 -2.34
N THR A 20 11.47 -2.14 -3.51
CA THR A 20 10.07 -1.75 -3.65
C THR A 20 9.17 -2.93 -3.24
N PRO A 21 8.20 -2.74 -2.31
CA PRO A 21 7.29 -3.80 -1.91
C PRO A 21 6.50 -4.33 -3.09
N SER A 22 6.22 -5.63 -3.11
CA SER A 22 5.45 -6.26 -4.20
C SER A 22 4.04 -5.69 -4.34
N TYR A 23 3.45 -5.21 -3.25
CA TYR A 23 2.11 -4.66 -3.28
C TYR A 23 2.10 -3.23 -2.76
N LEU A 24 1.53 -2.33 -3.58
CA LEU A 24 1.27 -0.95 -3.22
C LEU A 24 -0.19 -0.61 -3.46
N PHE A 25 -0.67 0.34 -2.68
CA PHE A 25 -2.05 0.81 -2.72
C PHE A 25 -2.10 2.30 -2.99
N ARG A 26 -3.17 2.73 -3.66
CA ARG A 26 -3.52 4.12 -3.84
C ARG A 26 -5.00 4.33 -3.53
N LEU A 27 -5.30 5.33 -2.72
CA LEU A 27 -6.67 5.77 -2.50
C LEU A 27 -6.95 7.01 -3.35
N TYR A 28 -8.12 7.03 -3.98
CA TYR A 28 -8.55 8.19 -4.75
C TYR A 28 -10.07 8.38 -4.69
N THR A 29 -10.50 9.58 -5.04
CA THR A 29 -11.88 10.02 -5.18
C THR A 29 -12.01 10.79 -6.50
N PRO A 30 -13.23 11.08 -7.01
CA PRO A 30 -13.40 11.89 -8.22
C PRO A 30 -12.67 13.23 -8.20
N ASN A 31 -12.48 13.82 -7.01
CA ASN A 31 -11.80 15.11 -6.82
C ASN A 31 -10.31 14.96 -6.44
N SER A 32 -9.73 13.78 -6.59
CA SER A 32 -8.29 13.60 -6.39
C SER A 32 -7.50 14.33 -7.48
N ALA A 33 -6.39 14.96 -7.10
CA ALA A 33 -5.51 15.65 -8.04
C ALA A 33 -4.96 14.69 -9.10
N GLY A 34 -4.85 15.15 -10.34
CA GLY A 34 -4.50 14.35 -11.49
C GLY A 34 -5.66 13.51 -12.00
N SER A 35 -5.36 12.39 -12.64
CA SER A 35 -6.36 11.42 -13.10
C SER A 35 -6.01 10.02 -12.58
N THR A 36 -7.01 9.31 -12.07
CA THR A 36 -6.82 7.93 -11.59
C THR A 36 -8.05 7.10 -11.97
N ASP A 37 -7.81 6.00 -12.67
CA ASP A 37 -8.80 4.97 -13.01
C ASP A 37 -8.12 3.59 -13.04
N THR A 38 -8.81 2.55 -13.52
CA THR A 38 -8.26 1.18 -13.63
C THR A 38 -7.26 0.99 -14.78
N SER A 39 -7.07 2.00 -15.59
CA SER A 39 -6.14 1.97 -16.74
C SER A 39 -4.89 2.80 -16.46
N HIS A 40 -5.05 3.97 -15.83
CA HIS A 40 -3.95 4.92 -15.67
C HIS A 40 -3.99 5.62 -14.32
N VAL A 41 -2.79 5.98 -13.84
CA VAL A 41 -2.58 6.94 -12.76
C VAL A 41 -1.70 8.06 -13.30
N ALA A 42 -2.28 9.22 -13.56
CA ALA A 42 -1.61 10.36 -14.17
C ALA A 42 -1.52 11.54 -13.19
N SER A 43 -0.34 12.14 -13.12
CA SER A 43 -0.08 13.32 -12.28
C SER A 43 -0.83 14.56 -12.79
N PRO A 44 -1.10 15.57 -11.94
CA PRO A 44 -1.66 16.84 -12.38
C PRO A 44 -0.84 17.48 -13.52
N ALA A 45 0.49 17.49 -13.40
CA ALA A 45 1.35 18.04 -14.43
C ALA A 45 1.19 17.35 -15.79
N TRP A 46 0.99 16.03 -15.79
CA TRP A 46 0.74 15.27 -17.01
C TRP A 46 -0.63 15.59 -17.62
N VAL A 47 -1.67 15.66 -16.79
CA VAL A 47 -3.07 15.93 -17.25
C VAL A 47 -3.20 17.33 -17.82
N GLU A 48 -2.54 18.32 -17.20
CA GLU A 48 -2.58 19.73 -17.64
C GLU A 48 -1.70 19.99 -18.86
N GLY A 49 -0.82 19.05 -19.22
CA GLY A 49 0.06 19.09 -20.40
C GLY A 49 1.45 19.64 -20.12
N SER A 50 2.43 19.10 -20.84
CA SER A 50 3.88 19.32 -20.64
C SER A 50 4.39 20.73 -20.96
N SER A 51 3.52 21.67 -21.39
CA SER A 51 3.93 23.05 -21.69
C SER A 51 3.96 23.97 -20.47
N GLN A 52 3.55 23.49 -19.30
CA GLN A 52 3.54 24.32 -18.09
C GLN A 52 4.91 24.36 -17.43
N LYS A 53 5.37 25.58 -17.14
CA LYS A 53 6.61 25.81 -16.41
C LYS A 53 6.31 26.34 -15.00
N ASP A 54 7.16 25.92 -14.07
CA ASP A 54 7.11 26.50 -12.72
C ASP A 54 7.63 27.95 -12.72
N ALA A 55 7.53 28.62 -11.56
CA ALA A 55 7.95 30.02 -11.40
C ALA A 55 9.45 30.28 -11.72
N LYS A 56 10.26 29.23 -11.91
CA LYS A 56 11.67 29.30 -12.25
C LYS A 56 11.97 28.83 -13.69
N GLY A 57 10.94 28.50 -14.46
CA GLY A 57 11.05 28.11 -15.86
C GLY A 57 11.35 26.64 -16.10
N PHE A 58 11.33 25.77 -15.07
CA PHE A 58 11.46 24.31 -15.24
C PHE A 58 10.11 23.71 -15.62
N ASP A 59 10.13 22.74 -16.54
CA ASP A 59 8.92 22.02 -16.95
C ASP A 59 8.31 21.27 -15.76
N CYS A 60 6.99 21.40 -15.59
CA CYS A 60 6.30 20.82 -14.43
C CYS A 60 6.33 19.28 -14.45
N ASP A 61 6.40 18.66 -15.62
CA ASP A 61 6.47 17.21 -15.85
C ASP A 61 7.90 16.63 -15.84
N MET A 62 8.93 17.46 -15.55
CA MET A 62 10.32 17.00 -15.47
C MET A 62 10.49 15.96 -14.34
N ASP A 63 11.32 14.95 -14.60
CA ASP A 63 11.74 13.96 -13.60
C ASP A 63 12.33 14.64 -12.36
N LEU A 64 11.81 14.27 -11.17
CA LEU A 64 12.25 14.84 -9.90
C LEU A 64 13.76 14.76 -9.71
N LEU A 65 14.38 13.65 -10.12
CA LEU A 65 15.82 13.40 -9.91
C LEU A 65 16.72 14.12 -10.93
N GLN A 66 16.12 14.65 -12.00
CA GLN A 66 16.83 15.46 -13.00
C GLN A 66 16.77 16.97 -12.75
N LEU A 67 16.01 17.39 -11.75
CA LEU A 67 15.92 18.79 -11.32
C LEU A 67 17.16 19.19 -10.50
N PRO A 68 17.54 20.49 -10.50
CA PRO A 68 18.46 21.02 -9.51
C PRO A 68 17.96 20.68 -8.10
N SER A 69 18.87 20.29 -7.19
CA SER A 69 18.52 19.73 -5.89
C SER A 69 17.62 20.65 -5.05
N ASP A 70 17.77 21.97 -5.14
CA ASP A 70 16.91 22.95 -4.46
C ASP A 70 15.49 22.98 -5.01
N GLN A 71 15.30 22.75 -6.33
CA GLN A 71 13.99 22.64 -6.97
C GLN A 71 13.32 21.29 -6.66
N ALA A 72 14.09 20.20 -6.78
CA ALA A 72 13.60 18.87 -6.39
C ALA A 72 13.11 18.85 -4.95
N ALA A 73 13.89 19.40 -4.01
CA ALA A 73 13.54 19.51 -2.61
C ALA A 73 12.23 20.29 -2.40
N LYS A 74 12.04 21.42 -3.10
CA LYS A 74 10.82 22.24 -3.00
C LYS A 74 9.60 21.51 -3.55
N ARG A 75 9.71 20.86 -4.73
CA ARG A 75 8.62 20.11 -5.33
C ARG A 75 8.24 18.91 -4.45
N LEU A 76 9.22 18.16 -3.96
CA LEU A 76 8.99 17.06 -3.05
C LEU A 76 8.31 17.52 -1.75
N SER A 77 8.81 18.60 -1.12
CA SER A 77 8.20 19.15 0.09
C SER A 77 6.75 19.60 -0.15
N ALA A 78 6.49 20.30 -1.26
CA ALA A 78 5.14 20.74 -1.61
C ALA A 78 4.20 19.57 -1.83
N HIS A 79 4.66 18.48 -2.48
CA HIS A 79 3.89 17.26 -2.68
C HIS A 79 3.54 16.59 -1.35
N LEU A 80 4.55 16.33 -0.51
CA LEU A 80 4.37 15.66 0.78
C LEU A 80 3.57 16.50 1.81
N GLU A 81 3.41 17.81 1.57
CA GLU A 81 2.57 18.71 2.35
C GLU A 81 1.19 18.94 1.75
N TRP A 82 0.86 18.31 0.63
CA TRP A 82 -0.38 18.48 -0.11
C TRP A 82 -0.62 19.93 -0.57
N LYS A 83 0.47 20.68 -0.83
CA LYS A 83 0.45 22.10 -1.22
C LYS A 83 0.61 22.32 -2.72
N CYS A 84 0.78 21.26 -3.51
CA CYS A 84 0.98 21.39 -4.96
C CYS A 84 -0.17 22.10 -5.68
N GLN A 85 -1.39 21.97 -5.15
CA GLN A 85 -2.62 22.52 -5.75
C GLN A 85 -2.63 24.03 -5.90
N TYR A 86 -1.77 24.77 -5.18
CA TYR A 86 -1.85 26.22 -5.09
C TYR A 86 -0.85 26.99 -5.94
N ARG A 87 0.16 26.33 -6.55
CA ARG A 87 1.28 27.07 -7.17
C ARG A 87 1.74 26.54 -8.53
N SER A 88 1.73 25.24 -8.74
CA SER A 88 2.19 24.59 -9.98
C SER A 88 1.68 23.16 -9.99
N PRO A 89 1.28 22.59 -11.14
CA PRO A 89 0.86 21.22 -11.20
C PRO A 89 1.98 20.29 -10.74
N CYS A 90 1.63 19.34 -9.89
CA CYS A 90 2.58 18.38 -9.33
C CYS A 90 2.79 17.20 -10.28
N ASN A 91 4.04 16.79 -10.48
CA ASN A 91 4.34 15.60 -11.27
C ASN A 91 4.34 14.30 -10.48
N LEU A 92 4.17 14.36 -9.16
CA LEU A 92 4.25 13.21 -8.28
C LEU A 92 2.87 12.66 -7.91
N MET A 93 2.80 11.33 -7.72
CA MET A 93 1.62 10.61 -7.28
C MET A 93 2.01 9.67 -6.14
N SER A 94 1.25 9.70 -5.02
CA SER A 94 1.53 8.88 -3.83
C SER A 94 0.87 7.52 -3.88
N TRP A 95 1.61 6.51 -3.40
CA TRP A 95 1.21 5.15 -3.10
C TRP A 95 1.59 4.82 -1.66
N SER A 96 1.00 3.79 -1.09
CA SER A 96 1.36 3.34 0.25
C SER A 96 1.46 1.81 0.30
N SER A 97 2.42 1.29 1.05
CA SER A 97 2.48 -0.12 1.40
C SER A 97 1.50 -0.50 2.54
N SER A 98 0.99 0.49 3.30
CA SER A 98 0.09 0.29 4.42
C SER A 98 -1.38 0.39 4.01
N LEU A 99 -2.06 -0.75 3.90
CA LEU A 99 -3.51 -0.82 3.72
C LEU A 99 -4.25 -0.15 4.89
N LEU A 100 -3.78 -0.35 6.13
CA LEU A 100 -4.36 0.27 7.32
C LEU A 100 -4.40 1.80 7.21
N PHE A 101 -3.29 2.40 6.79
CA PHE A 101 -3.20 3.84 6.62
C PHE A 101 -4.24 4.36 5.62
N LEU A 102 -4.37 3.71 4.47
CA LEU A 102 -5.30 4.16 3.43
C LEU A 102 -6.77 3.94 3.80
N LEU A 103 -7.10 2.84 4.49
CA LEU A 103 -8.46 2.63 5.01
C LEU A 103 -8.85 3.72 6.02
N GLN A 104 -7.95 4.05 6.95
CA GLN A 104 -8.16 5.12 7.90
C GLN A 104 -8.29 6.49 7.21
N TYR A 105 -7.47 6.75 6.20
CA TYR A 105 -7.54 7.97 5.42
C TYR A 105 -8.85 8.08 4.64
N GLY A 106 -9.30 6.99 4.02
CA GLY A 106 -10.58 6.97 3.29
C GLY A 106 -11.79 7.25 4.20
N LEU A 107 -11.84 6.59 5.36
CA LEU A 107 -12.89 6.82 6.35
C LEU A 107 -12.87 8.26 6.91
N PHE A 108 -11.67 8.80 7.13
CA PHE A 108 -11.49 10.19 7.52
C PHE A 108 -12.01 11.14 6.45
N ARG A 109 -11.69 10.93 5.18
CA ARG A 109 -12.20 11.76 4.07
C ARG A 109 -13.72 11.78 4.01
N HIS A 110 -14.35 10.63 4.16
CA HIS A 110 -15.82 10.53 4.20
C HIS A 110 -16.44 11.35 5.34
N THR A 111 -15.83 11.33 6.53
CA THR A 111 -16.46 11.90 7.74
C THR A 111 -16.12 13.36 8.01
N THR A 112 -14.91 13.78 7.67
CA THR A 112 -14.32 15.03 8.18
C THR A 112 -13.77 15.95 7.08
N ASP A 113 -13.48 15.42 5.88
CA ASP A 113 -13.01 16.21 4.77
C ASP A 113 -14.07 17.24 4.33
N PHE A 114 -13.61 18.36 3.76
CA PHE A 114 -14.50 19.40 3.24
C PHE A 114 -15.47 18.85 2.18
N GLU A 115 -14.98 17.98 1.32
CA GLU A 115 -15.76 17.41 0.21
C GLU A 115 -16.68 16.27 0.64
N ARG A 116 -16.38 15.56 1.74
CA ARG A 116 -17.11 14.41 2.26
C ARG A 116 -17.60 13.45 1.18
N PRO A 117 -16.71 12.88 0.36
CA PRO A 117 -17.11 11.99 -0.71
C PRO A 117 -17.90 10.80 -0.15
N ALA A 118 -18.86 10.28 -0.94
CA ALA A 118 -19.56 9.08 -0.54
C ALA A 118 -18.58 7.89 -0.44
N LEU A 119 -18.84 6.93 0.43
CA LEU A 119 -17.97 5.75 0.61
C LEU A 119 -17.84 4.94 -0.69
N SER A 120 -18.86 4.97 -1.55
CA SER A 120 -18.87 4.37 -2.89
C SER A 120 -17.89 5.05 -3.85
N ASP A 121 -17.60 6.34 -3.62
CA ASP A 121 -16.73 7.16 -4.48
C ASP A 121 -15.29 7.20 -3.98
N ILE A 122 -15.02 6.59 -2.84
CA ILE A 122 -13.67 6.41 -2.30
C ILE A 122 -13.17 5.05 -2.74
N HIS A 123 -12.25 5.05 -3.70
CA HIS A 123 -11.69 3.84 -4.28
C HIS A 123 -10.28 3.58 -3.80
N LEU A 124 -10.00 2.30 -3.57
CA LEU A 124 -8.67 1.76 -3.31
C LEU A 124 -8.22 0.97 -4.53
N ILE A 125 -7.10 1.34 -5.11
CA ILE A 125 -6.39 0.56 -6.14
C ILE A 125 -5.24 -0.19 -5.46
N MET A 126 -5.09 -1.46 -5.80
CA MET A 126 -3.96 -2.32 -5.46
C MET A 126 -3.22 -2.70 -6.74
N ILE A 127 -1.90 -2.61 -6.73
CA ILE A 127 -1.02 -3.02 -7.83
C ILE A 127 0.02 -4.02 -7.34
N ASP A 128 0.52 -4.84 -8.30
CA ASP A 128 1.72 -5.64 -8.12
C ASP A 128 2.89 -4.94 -8.81
N THR A 129 3.81 -4.41 -8.01
CA THR A 129 4.95 -3.61 -8.50
C THR A 129 5.93 -4.40 -9.35
N ARG A 130 5.92 -5.73 -9.27
CA ARG A 130 6.75 -6.62 -10.10
C ARG A 130 6.39 -6.55 -11.60
N ASN A 131 5.18 -6.05 -11.91
CA ASN A 131 4.70 -5.83 -13.28
C ASN A 131 5.19 -4.51 -13.89
N PHE A 132 6.07 -3.78 -13.19
CA PHE A 132 6.57 -2.48 -13.63
C PHE A 132 8.10 -2.46 -13.70
N PRO A 133 8.68 -1.61 -14.56
CA PRO A 133 10.11 -1.45 -14.61
C PRO A 133 10.71 -1.01 -13.26
N ARG A 134 11.95 -1.40 -13.00
CA ARG A 134 12.76 -0.80 -11.93
C ARG A 134 12.72 0.73 -12.05
N GLN A 135 12.82 1.45 -10.97
CA GLN A 135 12.77 2.93 -10.94
C GLN A 135 11.38 3.55 -11.22
N THR A 136 10.31 2.74 -11.32
CA THR A 136 8.93 3.27 -11.40
C THR A 136 8.48 3.87 -10.07
N PHE A 137 8.90 3.28 -8.94
CA PHE A 137 8.49 3.66 -7.59
C PHE A 137 9.68 4.15 -6.78
N LEU A 138 9.62 5.39 -6.32
CA LEU A 138 10.62 6.01 -5.47
C LEU A 138 10.12 6.06 -4.03
N ARG A 139 10.85 5.46 -3.09
CA ARG A 139 10.52 5.57 -1.66
C ARG A 139 10.71 7.01 -1.18
N ASP A 140 9.71 7.54 -0.50
CA ASP A 140 9.74 8.92 0.01
C ASP A 140 10.89 9.19 0.99
N LEU A 141 11.23 8.20 1.83
CA LEU A 141 12.35 8.31 2.76
C LEU A 141 13.70 8.48 2.04
N ASP A 142 13.90 7.78 0.90
CA ASP A 142 15.11 7.89 0.11
C ASP A 142 15.17 9.27 -0.57
N ALA A 143 14.04 9.70 -1.15
CA ALA A 143 13.92 11.03 -1.75
C ALA A 143 14.18 12.13 -0.71
N MET A 144 13.57 12.04 0.48
CA MET A 144 13.83 13.00 1.55
C MET A 144 15.29 13.00 2.00
N ASN A 145 15.91 11.81 2.16
CA ASN A 145 17.32 11.69 2.54
C ASN A 145 18.25 12.37 1.52
N ASN A 146 17.93 12.24 0.23
CA ASN A 146 18.73 12.83 -0.84
C ASN A 146 18.62 14.37 -0.88
N PHE A 147 17.45 14.91 -0.51
CA PHE A 147 17.15 16.34 -0.68
C PHE A 147 17.01 17.13 0.62
N GLU A 148 17.09 16.52 1.81
CA GLU A 148 16.85 17.20 3.09
C GLU A 148 17.77 18.41 3.35
N ARG A 149 19.02 18.36 2.85
CA ARG A 149 19.98 19.48 3.00
C ARG A 149 19.54 20.75 2.29
N HIS A 150 18.62 20.65 1.33
CA HIS A 150 18.11 21.76 0.54
C HIS A 150 16.75 22.28 1.03
N CYS A 151 16.13 21.62 2.03
CA CYS A 151 14.83 21.99 2.55
C CYS A 151 14.62 21.49 3.99
N SER A 152 14.60 22.40 4.96
CA SER A 152 14.43 22.05 6.38
C SER A 152 13.12 21.34 6.70
N GLN A 153 12.05 21.58 5.93
CA GLN A 153 10.78 20.89 6.07
C GLN A 153 10.91 19.40 5.73
N LEU A 154 11.75 19.05 4.75
CA LEU A 154 12.03 17.63 4.42
C LEU A 154 12.79 16.93 5.53
N ASP A 155 13.81 17.60 6.13
CA ASP A 155 14.54 17.05 7.27
C ASP A 155 13.62 16.78 8.46
N ALA A 156 12.79 17.75 8.84
CA ALA A 156 11.84 17.60 9.93
C ALA A 156 10.84 16.45 9.67
N ARG A 157 10.31 16.36 8.45
CA ARG A 157 9.38 15.31 8.04
C ARG A 157 10.04 13.93 8.05
N ARG A 158 11.24 13.82 7.51
CA ARG A 158 12.03 12.58 7.51
C ARG A 158 12.28 12.09 8.92
N LYS A 159 12.68 12.97 9.85
CA LYS A 159 12.85 12.62 11.27
C LYS A 159 11.56 12.08 11.89
N GLY A 160 10.42 12.68 11.57
CA GLY A 160 9.11 12.17 11.99
C GLY A 160 8.81 10.77 11.43
N ARG A 161 9.09 10.54 10.13
CA ARG A 161 8.87 9.24 9.47
C ARG A 161 9.88 8.17 9.89
N LEU A 162 11.08 8.55 10.27
CA LEU A 162 12.05 7.62 10.87
C LEU A 162 11.59 7.11 12.24
N GLY A 163 10.67 7.81 12.90
CA GLY A 163 9.97 7.38 14.11
C GLY A 163 8.64 6.69 13.82
N HIS A 164 7.60 7.08 14.57
CA HIS A 164 6.29 6.40 14.55
C HIS A 164 5.32 6.88 13.45
N TRP A 165 5.74 7.80 12.57
CA TRP A 165 4.88 8.40 11.55
C TRP A 165 5.18 7.89 10.14
N TYR A 166 5.75 6.71 10.02
CA TYR A 166 5.95 6.07 8.73
C TYR A 166 4.69 5.31 8.30
N PHE A 167 4.27 5.57 7.07
CA PHE A 167 3.07 4.99 6.47
C PHE A 167 3.35 4.30 5.13
N GLY A 168 4.63 4.01 4.86
CA GLY A 168 5.04 3.26 3.67
C GLY A 168 4.78 4.00 2.38
N GLU A 169 5.12 5.30 2.29
CA GLU A 169 4.86 6.09 1.09
C GLU A 169 5.90 5.86 -0.01
N TYR A 170 5.39 5.64 -1.21
CA TYR A 170 6.13 5.52 -2.46
C TYR A 170 5.56 6.49 -3.48
N LEU A 171 6.41 7.01 -4.35
CA LEU A 171 6.06 8.01 -5.35
C LEU A 171 6.19 7.43 -6.75
N THR A 172 5.28 7.80 -7.64
CA THR A 172 5.42 7.69 -9.09
C THR A 172 5.34 9.08 -9.71
N GLN A 173 5.72 9.23 -10.97
CA GLN A 173 5.64 10.49 -11.69
C GLN A 173 5.06 10.31 -13.09
N GLY A 174 4.58 11.40 -13.68
CA GLY A 174 4.00 11.42 -15.02
C GLY A 174 2.74 10.61 -15.15
N ASN A 175 2.71 9.67 -16.08
CA ASN A 175 1.59 8.79 -16.36
C ASN A 175 2.02 7.32 -16.22
N LEU A 176 1.38 6.60 -15.33
CA LEU A 176 1.59 5.17 -15.10
C LEU A 176 0.43 4.37 -15.69
N ASP A 177 0.73 3.53 -16.70
CA ASP A 177 -0.20 2.54 -17.24
C ASP A 177 -0.31 1.36 -16.27
N ILE A 178 -1.51 1.19 -15.68
CA ILE A 178 -1.86 0.11 -14.75
C ILE A 178 -2.89 -0.86 -15.33
N HIS A 179 -3.23 -0.73 -16.60
CA HIS A 179 -4.22 -1.58 -17.27
C HIS A 179 -3.82 -3.07 -17.17
N GLY A 180 -4.73 -3.90 -16.63
CA GLY A 180 -4.50 -5.32 -16.42
C GLY A 180 -3.52 -5.68 -15.29
N LYS A 181 -2.94 -4.68 -14.58
CA LYS A 181 -1.96 -4.86 -13.51
C LYS A 181 -2.46 -4.44 -12.14
N CYS A 182 -3.70 -4.00 -12.07
CA CYS A 182 -4.30 -3.50 -10.84
C CYS A 182 -5.61 -4.20 -10.52
N SER A 183 -6.07 -3.98 -9.30
CA SER A 183 -7.42 -4.25 -8.87
C SER A 183 -7.96 -3.07 -8.10
N GLN A 184 -9.29 -2.85 -8.18
CA GLN A 184 -9.95 -1.72 -7.54
C GLN A 184 -11.14 -2.19 -6.72
N VAL A 185 -11.30 -1.62 -5.52
CA VAL A 185 -12.45 -1.82 -4.65
C VAL A 185 -12.85 -0.50 -4.00
N SER A 186 -14.14 -0.24 -3.79
CA SER A 186 -14.57 0.93 -3.01
C SER A 186 -14.58 0.64 -1.51
N ILE A 187 -14.45 1.69 -0.69
CA ILE A 187 -14.59 1.55 0.77
C ILE A 187 -15.99 1.03 1.14
N GLN A 188 -17.03 1.44 0.39
CA GLN A 188 -18.40 0.92 0.59
C GLN A 188 -18.44 -0.60 0.40
N GLN A 189 -17.89 -1.14 -0.69
CA GLN A 189 -17.85 -2.58 -0.92
C GLN A 189 -17.15 -3.35 0.21
N LEU A 190 -16.06 -2.82 0.76
CA LEU A 190 -15.38 -3.45 1.91
C LEU A 190 -16.27 -3.43 3.16
N ILE A 191 -16.99 -2.34 3.41
CA ILE A 191 -17.91 -2.22 4.55
C ILE A 191 -19.08 -3.20 4.38
N ASP A 192 -19.68 -3.29 3.19
CA ASP A 192 -20.77 -4.22 2.87
C ASP A 192 -20.32 -5.69 3.04
N CYS A 193 -19.04 -5.97 2.75
CA CYS A 193 -18.39 -7.26 3.02
C CYS A 193 -17.90 -7.42 4.48
N ARG A 194 -18.41 -6.60 5.41
CA ARG A 194 -18.20 -6.74 6.87
C ARG A 194 -16.81 -6.31 7.37
N LEU A 195 -16.20 -5.29 6.73
CA LEU A 195 -14.90 -4.74 7.15
C LEU A 195 -14.86 -4.41 8.66
N PHE A 196 -15.91 -3.76 9.18
CA PHE A 196 -15.96 -3.38 10.60
C PHE A 196 -16.18 -4.57 11.56
N GLU A 197 -16.69 -5.69 11.06
CA GLU A 197 -16.70 -6.91 11.84
C GLU A 197 -15.31 -7.54 11.90
N LEU A 198 -14.55 -7.52 10.81
CA LEU A 198 -13.17 -7.98 10.80
C LEU A 198 -12.27 -7.07 11.64
N CYS A 199 -12.36 -5.76 11.42
CA CYS A 199 -11.52 -4.73 12.04
C CYS A 199 -12.39 -3.67 12.75
N PRO A 200 -12.93 -3.94 13.96
CA PRO A 200 -13.85 -3.03 14.65
C PRO A 200 -13.25 -1.66 14.96
N ASP A 201 -11.93 -1.60 15.14
CA ASP A 201 -11.22 -0.36 15.46
C ASP A 201 -11.23 0.66 14.30
N LEU A 202 -11.50 0.21 13.07
CA LEU A 202 -11.73 1.10 11.93
C LEU A 202 -13.06 1.85 12.02
N ASN A 203 -14.05 1.37 12.77
CA ASN A 203 -15.37 1.99 12.90
C ASN A 203 -15.43 3.05 14.01
N LYS A 204 -14.35 3.80 14.22
CA LYS A 204 -14.32 4.86 15.23
C LYS A 204 -14.47 6.22 14.54
N PRO A 205 -15.43 7.07 14.94
CA PRO A 205 -15.61 8.38 14.33
C PRO A 205 -14.40 9.28 14.62
N TYR A 206 -13.97 10.01 13.61
CA TYR A 206 -12.92 11.03 13.73
C TYR A 206 -13.56 12.40 13.77
N ASN A 207 -13.42 13.07 14.90
CA ASN A 207 -13.99 14.40 15.10
C ASN A 207 -12.96 15.52 14.86
N ASN A 208 -11.73 15.19 14.49
CA ASN A 208 -10.66 16.18 14.35
C ASN A 208 -9.67 15.77 13.25
N TRP A 209 -9.50 16.65 12.27
CA TRP A 209 -8.58 16.52 11.15
C TRP A 209 -7.16 16.07 11.54
N GLY A 210 -6.57 16.68 12.57
CA GLY A 210 -5.21 16.35 12.99
C GLY A 210 -5.05 15.02 13.71
N LYS A 211 -6.13 14.31 14.05
CA LYS A 211 -6.05 13.09 14.89
C LYS A 211 -6.14 11.77 14.15
N TRP A 212 -6.57 11.75 12.90
CA TRP A 212 -6.71 10.48 12.17
C TRP A 212 -5.38 9.69 12.00
N PRO A 213 -4.20 10.31 11.81
CA PRO A 213 -2.95 9.55 11.78
C PRO A 213 -2.62 8.93 13.14
N MET A 214 -3.06 9.55 14.25
CA MET A 214 -2.91 8.96 15.61
C MET A 214 -3.74 7.68 15.75
N SER A 215 -4.87 7.57 15.05
CA SER A 215 -5.68 6.36 15.07
C SER A 215 -4.97 5.20 14.38
N VAL A 216 -4.23 5.45 13.30
CA VAL A 216 -3.37 4.42 12.69
C VAL A 216 -2.38 3.89 13.73
N ARG A 217 -1.70 4.78 14.46
CA ARG A 217 -0.77 4.38 15.53
C ARG A 217 -1.47 3.62 16.67
N SER A 218 -2.64 4.08 17.10
CA SER A 218 -3.41 3.42 18.14
C SER A 218 -3.80 1.99 17.74
N ILE A 219 -4.23 1.81 16.48
CA ILE A 219 -4.57 0.48 15.96
C ILE A 219 -3.29 -0.38 15.88
N ARG A 220 -2.17 0.13 15.39
CA ARG A 220 -0.88 -0.61 15.39
C ARG A 220 -0.52 -1.12 16.77
N GLY A 221 -0.62 -0.27 17.81
CA GLY A 221 -0.37 -0.69 19.19
C GLY A 221 -1.32 -1.79 19.70
N GLN A 222 -2.52 -1.91 19.12
CA GLN A 222 -3.45 -3.00 19.47
C GLN A 222 -3.15 -4.28 18.68
N LEU A 223 -2.55 -4.18 17.49
CA LEU A 223 -2.15 -5.33 16.67
C LEU A 223 -0.94 -6.08 17.27
N GLU A 224 -0.15 -5.44 18.14
CA GLU A 224 0.92 -6.10 18.89
C GLU A 224 0.39 -7.23 19.81
N PHE A 225 -0.89 -7.16 20.21
CA PHE A 225 -1.54 -8.20 20.98
C PHE A 225 -2.22 -9.19 20.04
N SER A 226 -1.60 -10.35 19.89
CA SER A 226 -2.06 -11.36 18.97
C SER A 226 -3.48 -11.87 19.27
N LYS A 227 -4.29 -12.03 18.24
CA LYS A 227 -5.64 -12.56 18.33
C LYS A 227 -5.73 -13.88 17.57
N ALA A 228 -6.33 -14.90 18.21
CA ALA A 228 -6.65 -16.14 17.53
C ALA A 228 -7.63 -15.86 16.37
N VAL A 229 -7.33 -16.37 15.18
CA VAL A 229 -8.25 -16.27 14.05
C VAL A 229 -9.38 -17.28 14.22
N SER A 230 -10.61 -16.81 14.14
CA SER A 230 -11.77 -17.69 14.03
C SER A 230 -12.06 -18.02 12.56
N GLN A 231 -12.64 -19.20 12.30
CA GLN A 231 -13.12 -19.57 10.96
C GLN A 231 -14.04 -18.50 10.34
N LYS A 232 -14.83 -17.80 11.17
CA LYS A 232 -15.70 -16.72 10.74
C LYS A 232 -14.90 -15.53 10.19
N LYS A 233 -13.85 -15.10 10.88
CA LYS A 233 -12.99 -13.98 10.46
C LYS A 233 -12.23 -14.30 9.18
N LEU A 234 -11.75 -15.53 9.08
CA LEU A 234 -11.10 -16.02 7.87
C LEU A 234 -12.04 -15.94 6.66
N ARG A 235 -13.27 -16.47 6.79
CA ARG A 235 -14.28 -16.39 5.71
C ARG A 235 -14.62 -14.94 5.34
N ILE A 236 -14.71 -14.03 6.30
CA ILE A 236 -14.96 -12.60 6.02
C ILE A 236 -13.81 -12.02 5.18
N ALA A 237 -12.55 -12.20 5.59
CA ALA A 237 -11.40 -11.68 4.86
C ALA A 237 -11.34 -12.21 3.41
N MET A 238 -11.61 -13.50 3.24
CA MET A 238 -11.62 -14.13 1.93
C MET A 238 -12.79 -13.68 1.05
N ALA A 239 -14.00 -13.56 1.62
CA ALA A 239 -15.16 -13.06 0.89
C ALA A 239 -14.94 -11.60 0.43
N MET A 240 -14.36 -10.75 1.28
CA MET A 240 -13.99 -9.39 0.88
C MET A 240 -13.02 -9.38 -0.30
N ALA A 241 -12.01 -10.24 -0.27
CA ALA A 241 -11.05 -10.31 -1.35
C ALA A 241 -11.67 -10.84 -2.65
N GLN A 242 -12.47 -11.92 -2.57
CA GLN A 242 -13.13 -12.49 -3.76
C GLN A 242 -14.11 -11.54 -4.44
N VAL A 243 -14.78 -10.68 -3.68
CA VAL A 243 -15.72 -9.68 -4.22
C VAL A 243 -15.00 -8.41 -4.67
N GLY A 244 -13.92 -8.05 -3.97
CA GLY A 244 -13.29 -6.75 -4.11
C GLY A 244 -12.12 -6.71 -5.09
N VAL A 245 -11.43 -7.83 -5.34
CA VAL A 245 -10.21 -7.81 -6.15
C VAL A 245 -10.18 -8.96 -7.19
N THR A 246 -9.35 -8.79 -8.22
CA THR A 246 -9.12 -9.83 -9.25
C THR A 246 -8.31 -11.01 -8.69
N ASP A 247 -8.40 -12.18 -9.31
CA ASP A 247 -7.87 -13.46 -8.82
C ASP A 247 -6.42 -13.40 -8.32
N GLN A 248 -5.55 -12.71 -9.04
CA GLN A 248 -4.14 -12.57 -8.68
C GLN A 248 -3.91 -11.84 -7.34
N PHE A 249 -4.87 -11.04 -6.90
CA PHE A 249 -4.78 -10.27 -5.63
C PHE A 249 -5.57 -10.92 -4.48
N VAL A 250 -6.38 -11.94 -4.73
CA VAL A 250 -7.26 -12.52 -3.71
C VAL A 250 -6.47 -13.01 -2.50
N VAL A 251 -5.40 -13.78 -2.71
CA VAL A 251 -4.58 -14.31 -1.61
C VAL A 251 -3.88 -13.19 -0.85
N PRO A 252 -3.04 -12.35 -1.48
CA PRO A 252 -2.33 -11.31 -0.74
C PRO A 252 -3.28 -10.32 -0.06
N PHE A 253 -4.39 -9.94 -0.70
CA PHE A 253 -5.34 -9.02 -0.10
C PHE A 253 -6.08 -9.63 1.10
N SER A 254 -6.49 -10.92 1.02
CA SER A 254 -7.07 -11.63 2.17
C SER A 254 -6.10 -11.67 3.36
N LEU A 255 -4.83 -11.95 3.11
CA LEU A 255 -3.82 -12.01 4.18
C LEU A 255 -3.52 -10.64 4.77
N MET A 256 -3.53 -9.57 3.96
CA MET A 256 -3.45 -8.20 4.46
C MET A 256 -4.64 -7.84 5.36
N LEU A 257 -5.85 -8.21 4.96
CA LEU A 257 -7.05 -8.00 5.78
C LEU A 257 -6.98 -8.77 7.11
N LEU A 258 -6.46 -9.99 7.11
CA LEU A 258 -6.21 -10.76 8.33
C LEU A 258 -5.12 -10.13 9.21
N ALA A 259 -4.08 -9.57 8.62
CA ALA A 259 -3.06 -8.82 9.33
C ALA A 259 -3.67 -7.61 10.08
N LEU A 260 -4.64 -6.91 9.47
CA LEU A 260 -5.38 -5.82 10.13
C LEU A 260 -6.25 -6.28 11.31
N HIS A 261 -6.59 -7.56 11.39
CA HIS A 261 -7.27 -8.13 12.56
C HIS A 261 -6.30 -8.43 13.72
N GLY A 262 -4.98 -8.34 13.52
CA GLY A 262 -3.98 -8.77 14.49
C GLY A 262 -3.89 -10.29 14.61
N THR A 263 -4.19 -10.98 13.53
CA THR A 263 -4.11 -12.43 13.46
C THR A 263 -2.66 -12.87 13.58
N GLN A 264 -2.32 -13.53 14.69
CA GLN A 264 -1.14 -14.39 14.64
C GLN A 264 -1.46 -15.64 13.82
N PRO A 265 -0.52 -16.11 13.02
CA PRO A 265 -0.68 -17.38 12.38
C PRO A 265 -0.73 -18.47 13.46
N ASP A 266 -1.94 -18.84 13.91
CA ASP A 266 -2.14 -20.23 14.30
C ASP A 266 -1.96 -21.00 12.97
N LYS A 267 -0.69 -21.37 12.75
CA LYS A 267 -0.13 -21.71 11.44
C LYS A 267 -0.96 -22.76 10.69
N HIS A 268 -1.70 -23.59 11.41
CA HIS A 268 -2.47 -24.69 10.84
C HIS A 268 -3.81 -24.23 10.26
N ILE A 269 -4.60 -23.44 10.98
CA ILE A 269 -5.97 -23.08 10.54
C ILE A 269 -5.94 -22.16 9.33
N VAL A 270 -5.08 -21.13 9.33
CA VAL A 270 -4.97 -20.20 8.20
C VAL A 270 -4.41 -20.94 6.99
N VAL A 271 -3.29 -21.63 7.16
CA VAL A 271 -2.61 -22.35 6.08
C VAL A 271 -3.50 -23.42 5.45
N ASP A 272 -4.16 -24.25 6.26
CA ASP A 272 -5.01 -25.33 5.76
C ASP A 272 -6.25 -24.79 5.04
N SER A 273 -6.85 -23.71 5.55
CA SER A 273 -7.99 -23.08 4.89
C SER A 273 -7.61 -22.42 3.56
N PHE A 274 -6.47 -21.73 3.50
CA PHE A 274 -5.99 -21.15 2.24
C PHE A 274 -5.60 -22.24 1.25
N ARG A 275 -4.91 -23.28 1.67
CA ARG A 275 -4.56 -24.42 0.80
C ARG A 275 -5.79 -25.14 0.28
N ALA A 276 -6.78 -25.42 1.12
CA ALA A 276 -8.00 -26.08 0.71
C ALA A 276 -8.76 -25.28 -0.37
N MET A 277 -8.72 -23.95 -0.32
CA MET A 277 -9.42 -23.09 -1.29
C MET A 277 -8.61 -22.78 -2.55
N PHE A 278 -7.30 -22.73 -2.43
CA PHE A 278 -6.40 -22.31 -3.52
C PHE A 278 -5.57 -23.48 -4.10
N THR A 279 -5.96 -24.72 -3.90
CA THR A 279 -5.33 -25.91 -4.51
C THR A 279 -5.28 -25.89 -6.05
N LYS A 280 -6.04 -25.01 -6.70
CA LYS A 280 -6.02 -24.80 -8.15
C LYS A 280 -5.27 -23.54 -8.61
N ILE A 281 -4.94 -22.64 -7.69
CA ILE A 281 -4.11 -21.47 -7.99
C ILE A 281 -2.68 -21.92 -7.72
N GLU A 282 -1.93 -22.21 -8.77
CA GLU A 282 -0.48 -22.20 -8.66
C GLU A 282 -0.11 -20.86 -8.08
N LEU A 283 0.23 -20.85 -6.78
CA LEU A 283 0.73 -19.68 -6.08
C LEU A 283 2.12 -19.35 -6.62
N SER A 284 2.17 -18.99 -7.91
CA SER A 284 3.31 -18.31 -8.50
C SER A 284 3.42 -16.90 -7.91
N LEU A 285 3.40 -16.84 -6.56
CA LEU A 285 3.57 -15.58 -5.86
C LEU A 285 4.99 -15.04 -6.00
N GLY A 286 5.91 -15.86 -6.56
CA GLY A 286 7.31 -15.46 -6.74
C GLY A 286 7.93 -14.95 -5.42
N ASP A 287 9.05 -14.24 -5.53
CA ASP A 287 9.66 -13.57 -4.39
C ASP A 287 8.85 -12.32 -4.02
N VAL A 288 8.01 -12.41 -2.98
CA VAL A 288 7.29 -11.26 -2.44
C VAL A 288 8.26 -10.39 -1.64
N LYS A 289 8.37 -9.14 -2.04
CA LYS A 289 9.15 -8.12 -1.34
C LYS A 289 8.26 -7.35 -0.39
N TYR A 290 8.81 -7.01 0.77
CA TYR A 290 8.14 -6.25 1.82
C TYR A 290 8.83 -4.90 2.01
N ASP A 291 8.13 -3.94 2.62
CA ASP A 291 8.74 -2.64 2.93
C ASP A 291 9.95 -2.81 3.86
N LEU A 292 11.03 -2.10 3.57
CA LEU A 292 12.29 -2.14 4.35
C LEU A 292 12.09 -1.76 5.83
N ARG A 293 11.02 -1.03 6.13
CA ARG A 293 10.70 -0.57 7.48
C ARG A 293 9.41 -1.21 8.01
N SER A 294 9.09 -2.42 7.56
CA SER A 294 7.93 -3.16 8.07
C SER A 294 7.90 -3.19 9.59
N GLY A 295 9.03 -3.40 10.28
CA GLY A 295 9.13 -3.40 11.74
C GLY A 295 8.64 -2.13 12.46
N GLN A 296 8.25 -1.08 11.73
CA GLN A 296 7.51 0.09 12.25
C GLN A 296 6.02 0.05 11.93
N MET A 297 5.61 -0.94 11.13
CA MET A 297 4.24 -1.14 10.65
C MET A 297 3.82 -2.59 10.96
N VAL A 298 3.35 -2.81 12.18
CA VAL A 298 3.01 -4.15 12.72
C VAL A 298 2.10 -4.93 11.77
N GLU A 299 1.17 -4.25 11.08
CA GLU A 299 0.31 -4.86 10.08
C GLU A 299 1.09 -5.48 8.90
N LEU A 300 2.25 -4.93 8.54
CA LEU A 300 3.08 -5.48 7.47
C LEU A 300 3.94 -6.65 7.95
N ASP A 301 4.40 -6.63 9.19
CA ASP A 301 5.09 -7.78 9.79
C ASP A 301 4.15 -8.98 9.89
N LEU A 302 2.92 -8.76 10.36
CA LEU A 302 1.89 -9.80 10.39
C LEU A 302 1.53 -10.31 8.99
N PHE A 303 1.40 -9.42 8.02
CA PHE A 303 1.19 -9.80 6.62
C PHE A 303 2.33 -10.67 6.09
N LYS A 304 3.58 -10.28 6.35
CA LYS A 304 4.77 -11.05 5.96
C LYS A 304 4.74 -12.46 6.55
N GLU A 305 4.52 -12.59 7.86
CA GLU A 305 4.43 -13.86 8.55
C GLU A 305 3.33 -14.77 8.00
N LEU A 306 2.14 -14.18 7.71
CA LEU A 306 1.03 -14.91 7.10
C LEU A 306 1.36 -15.38 5.69
N MET A 307 1.95 -14.53 4.86
CA MET A 307 2.38 -14.87 3.50
C MET A 307 3.43 -16.00 3.52
N GLU A 308 4.47 -15.86 4.32
CA GLU A 308 5.52 -16.89 4.46
C GLU A 308 4.94 -18.23 4.93
N SER A 309 3.97 -18.20 5.85
CA SER A 309 3.30 -19.42 6.35
C SER A 309 2.47 -20.11 5.27
N VAL A 310 1.80 -19.37 4.40
CA VAL A 310 1.00 -19.93 3.30
C VAL A 310 1.89 -20.43 2.16
N MET A 311 3.00 -19.76 1.89
CA MET A 311 3.93 -20.10 0.80
C MET A 311 4.86 -21.25 1.12
N THR A 312 5.24 -21.48 2.41
CA THR A 312 6.11 -22.58 2.81
C THR A 312 5.40 -23.91 2.59
N ARG A 313 5.90 -24.73 1.66
CA ARG A 313 5.46 -26.14 1.53
C ARG A 313 5.86 -26.88 2.81
N PRO A 314 4.97 -27.67 3.44
CA PRO A 314 5.42 -28.58 4.47
C PRO A 314 6.48 -29.50 3.86
N PRO A 315 7.53 -29.86 4.60
CA PRO A 315 8.50 -30.85 4.12
C PRO A 315 7.77 -32.12 3.72
N GLU A 316 8.24 -32.78 2.68
CA GLU A 316 7.61 -34.03 2.15
C GLU A 316 7.38 -35.10 3.24
N SER A 317 8.24 -35.12 4.27
CA SER A 317 8.06 -35.96 5.46
C SER A 317 6.78 -35.66 6.24
N ALA A 318 6.38 -34.41 6.37
CA ALA A 318 5.14 -34.03 7.06
C ALA A 318 3.89 -34.40 6.23
N LEU A 319 3.97 -34.29 4.90
CA LEU A 319 2.91 -34.79 3.99
C LEU A 319 2.75 -36.31 4.05
N ALA A 320 3.85 -37.07 4.17
CA ALA A 320 3.83 -38.49 4.33
C ALA A 320 3.20 -38.91 5.68
N GLU A 321 3.54 -38.22 6.77
CA GLU A 321 2.95 -38.44 8.10
C GLU A 321 1.44 -38.14 8.14
N ILE A 322 1.01 -37.03 7.50
CA ILE A 322 -0.41 -36.71 7.40
C ILE A 322 -1.16 -37.76 6.58
N LYS A 323 -0.59 -38.21 5.47
CA LYS A 323 -1.17 -39.24 4.63
C LYS A 323 -1.29 -40.60 5.36
N GLU A 324 -0.24 -41.01 6.07
CA GLU A 324 -0.24 -42.22 6.89
C GLU A 324 -1.25 -42.14 8.05
N ARG A 325 -1.41 -40.99 8.67
CA ARG A 325 -2.40 -40.73 9.73
C ARG A 325 -3.84 -40.74 9.19
N MET A 326 -4.08 -40.20 8.01
CA MET A 326 -5.37 -40.27 7.34
C MET A 326 -5.72 -41.72 6.91
N GLU A 327 -4.77 -42.47 6.38
CA GLU A 327 -4.95 -43.87 6.02
C GLU A 327 -5.28 -44.73 7.24
N ARG A 328 -4.65 -44.49 8.38
CA ARG A 328 -4.98 -45.14 9.66
C ARG A 328 -6.38 -44.79 10.18
N LEU A 329 -6.86 -43.55 9.95
CA LEU A 329 -8.20 -43.14 10.37
C LEU A 329 -9.31 -43.63 9.45
N LEU A 330 -9.00 -43.97 8.21
CA LEU A 330 -9.95 -44.51 7.23
C LEU A 330 -9.99 -46.04 7.24
N SER A 331 -9.05 -46.69 7.94
CA SER A 331 -8.97 -48.18 8.06
C SER A 331 -9.52 -48.71 9.39
N ASN A 332 -10.03 -47.85 10.26
CA ASN A 332 -10.80 -48.15 11.47
C ASN A 332 -12.26 -47.70 11.32
#